data_bcfee119bed366a01d31c34e4ad2aaea
#
_entry.id   bcfee119bed366a01d31c34e4ad2aaea
#
_cell.length_a   1.000
_cell.length_b   1.000
_cell.length_c   1.000
_cell.angle_alpha   90.00
_cell.angle_beta   90.00
_cell.angle_gamma   90.00
#
_symmetry.space_group_name_H-M   'P 1'
#
loop_
_entity.id
_entity.type
_entity.pdbx_description
1 polymer ?
#
loop_
_entity_poly.entity_id
_entity_poly.type
_entity_poly.pdbx_seq_one_letter_code
_entity_poly.pdbx_strand_id
1 'polypeptide(L)'
;ACIDMFGEEPFEPVAKETVAKLSESQEEMILQYDSRQSQMVNRYIKGEERSFTIIAYPVPEIGEKYEEIFDEIIRINTLDAKVYEKVQQTLIDALDQGEYVHILGTNGNRTDLNVQLHPLNDPAKETIFENCVADVNIPVGEVFTSPVLEGTNGVLHVSKVYLNELQYRDLEITFSNGMVSEYNCANFDR
;
A
#
# COMPACT_ATOMS: atom_id res chain seq x y z
N ALA A 1 13.83 0.01 21.13
CA ALA A 1 13.08 -0.75 20.12
C ALA A 1 11.64 -0.87 20.58
N CYS A 2 10.72 -0.71 19.66
CA CYS A 2 9.29 -0.95 19.86
C CYS A 2 8.89 -2.08 18.92
N ILE A 3 8.13 -3.05 19.42
CA ILE A 3 7.43 -4.04 18.61
C ILE A 3 5.97 -3.64 18.65
N ASP A 4 5.43 -3.31 17.51
CA ASP A 4 4.03 -2.95 17.35
C ASP A 4 3.37 -4.00 16.45
N MET A 5 2.17 -4.41 16.82
CA MET A 5 1.36 -5.27 15.97
C MET A 5 0.31 -4.38 15.33
N PHE A 6 0.51 -4.12 14.04
CA PHE A 6 -0.56 -3.57 13.24
C PHE A 6 -1.01 -4.65 12.28
N GLY A 7 -2.21 -4.94 12.34
CA GLY A 7 -2.88 -5.88 11.49
C GLY A 7 -4.35 -5.60 11.69
N GLU A 8 -5.06 -5.64 10.61
CA GLU A 8 -6.49 -5.71 10.70
C GLU A 8 -6.82 -7.01 11.42
N GLU A 9 -7.77 -6.97 12.36
CA GLU A 9 -8.37 -8.22 12.81
C GLU A 9 -8.73 -9.03 11.58
N PRO A 10 -8.37 -10.32 11.56
CA PRO A 10 -8.47 -11.11 10.36
C PRO A 10 -9.89 -11.02 9.86
N PHE A 11 -10.01 -10.51 8.65
CA PHE A 11 -11.13 -10.70 7.80
C PHE A 11 -12.28 -9.72 7.91
N GLU A 12 -12.75 -9.44 6.78
CA GLU A 12 -13.97 -8.74 6.36
C GLU A 12 -14.71 -8.07 7.54
N PRO A 13 -14.44 -6.80 7.83
CA PRO A 13 -15.20 -6.06 8.83
C PRO A 13 -16.68 -6.22 8.51
N VAL A 14 -17.43 -6.78 9.44
CA VAL A 14 -18.87 -6.98 9.28
C VAL A 14 -19.53 -5.65 9.61
N ALA A 15 -20.21 -5.06 8.62
CA ALA A 15 -21.04 -3.88 8.87
C ALA A 15 -22.11 -4.23 9.91
N LYS A 16 -22.04 -3.56 11.07
CA LYS A 16 -23.02 -3.70 12.14
C LYS A 16 -23.97 -2.52 12.07
N GLU A 17 -25.27 -2.76 12.22
CA GLU A 17 -26.28 -1.70 12.30
C GLU A 17 -26.03 -0.72 13.45
N THR A 18 -25.28 -1.17 14.47
CA THR A 18 -24.94 -0.41 15.69
C THR A 18 -23.62 0.37 15.60
N VAL A 19 -22.97 0.42 14.42
CA VAL A 19 -21.75 1.20 14.23
C VAL A 19 -22.04 2.68 14.46
N ALA A 20 -21.27 3.30 15.34
CA ALA A 20 -21.34 4.73 15.55
C ALA A 20 -20.94 5.44 14.25
N LYS A 21 -21.86 6.21 13.70
CA LYS A 21 -21.58 7.07 12.53
C LYS A 21 -21.10 8.41 13.03
N LEU A 22 -19.96 8.83 12.53
CA LEU A 22 -19.44 10.16 12.79
C LEU A 22 -20.20 11.19 11.95
N SER A 23 -20.34 12.38 12.49
CA SER A 23 -20.81 13.52 11.70
C SER A 23 -19.63 14.07 10.87
N GLU A 24 -19.93 14.77 9.78
CA GLU A 24 -18.96 15.41 8.91
C GLU A 24 -17.92 16.25 9.68
N SER A 25 -18.37 16.99 10.70
CA SER A 25 -17.48 17.77 11.57
C SER A 25 -16.57 16.91 12.47
N GLN A 26 -17.01 15.72 12.85
CA GLN A 26 -16.19 14.78 13.62
C GLN A 26 -15.14 14.11 12.73
N GLU A 27 -15.49 13.76 11.48
CA GLU A 27 -14.55 13.25 10.50
C GLU A 27 -13.45 14.27 10.19
N GLU A 28 -13.83 15.53 10.02
CA GLU A 28 -12.86 16.62 9.83
C GLU A 28 -11.93 16.79 11.05
N MET A 29 -12.44 16.67 12.27
CA MET A 29 -11.62 16.71 13.48
C MET A 29 -10.63 15.54 13.56
N ILE A 30 -11.02 14.34 13.13
CA ILE A 30 -10.12 13.17 13.07
C ILE A 30 -8.99 13.45 12.08
N LEU A 31 -9.30 13.91 10.87
CA LEU A 31 -8.28 14.25 9.88
C LEU A 31 -7.29 15.30 10.40
N GLN A 32 -7.78 16.32 11.11
CA GLN A 32 -6.91 17.32 11.74
C GLN A 32 -6.06 16.73 12.86
N TYR A 33 -6.62 15.83 13.66
CA TYR A 33 -5.90 15.15 14.73
C TYR A 33 -4.77 14.29 14.15
N ASP A 34 -5.05 13.46 13.16
CA ASP A 34 -4.07 12.57 12.51
C ASP A 34 -2.95 13.37 11.84
N SER A 35 -3.29 14.48 11.18
CA SER A 35 -2.31 15.38 10.59
C SER A 35 -1.39 15.98 11.66
N ARG A 36 -1.93 16.45 12.77
CA ARG A 36 -1.14 17.01 13.88
C ARG A 36 -0.29 15.95 14.58
N GLN A 37 -0.83 14.75 14.76
CA GLN A 37 -0.11 13.62 15.32
C GLN A 37 1.10 13.27 14.45
N SER A 38 0.90 13.13 13.15
CA SER A 38 1.97 12.85 12.19
C SER A 38 3.06 13.93 12.20
N GLN A 39 2.68 15.20 12.22
CA GLN A 39 3.64 16.31 12.33
C GLN A 39 4.43 16.26 13.63
N MET A 40 3.77 15.93 14.75
CA MET A 40 4.41 15.80 16.05
C MET A 40 5.39 14.62 16.07
N VAL A 41 4.97 13.46 15.57
CA VAL A 41 5.84 12.27 15.45
C VAL A 41 7.08 12.61 14.61
N ASN A 42 6.92 13.21 13.43
CA ASN A 42 8.03 13.56 12.55
C ASN A 42 8.96 14.62 13.14
N ARG A 43 8.46 15.48 14.03
CA ARG A 43 9.28 16.45 14.73
C ARG A 43 10.21 15.84 15.78
N TYR A 44 9.75 14.80 16.48
CA TYR A 44 10.49 14.22 17.61
C TYR A 44 11.16 12.88 17.26
N ILE A 45 10.64 12.19 16.25
CA ILE A 45 11.19 10.92 15.75
C ILE A 45 11.57 11.13 14.30
N LYS A 46 12.82 11.54 14.09
CA LYS A 46 13.32 11.81 12.74
C LYS A 46 13.45 10.51 11.94
N GLY A 47 12.97 10.53 10.70
CA GLY A 47 13.01 9.36 9.82
C GLY A 47 14.41 8.80 9.62
N GLU A 48 15.40 9.67 9.48
CA GLU A 48 16.82 9.34 9.31
C GLU A 48 17.48 8.66 10.52
N GLU A 49 16.88 8.77 11.72
CA GLU A 49 17.39 8.20 12.97
C GLU A 49 16.66 6.90 13.35
N ARG A 50 15.74 6.40 12.53
CA ARG A 50 14.97 5.18 12.80
C ARG A 50 15.08 4.18 11.66
N SER A 51 15.00 2.91 12.03
CA SER A 51 14.79 1.81 11.11
C SER A 51 13.57 0.99 11.55
N PHE A 52 12.96 0.32 10.61
CA PHE A 52 11.86 -0.59 10.89
C PHE A 52 11.93 -1.79 9.95
N THR A 53 11.29 -2.87 10.35
CA THR A 53 11.02 -4.02 9.50
C THR A 53 9.60 -4.47 9.76
N ILE A 54 8.88 -4.81 8.69
CA ILE A 54 7.54 -5.38 8.75
C ILE A 54 7.65 -6.88 8.47
N ILE A 55 7.03 -7.69 9.34
CA ILE A 55 7.09 -9.15 9.22
C ILE A 55 5.68 -9.69 9.12
N ALA A 56 5.39 -10.47 8.06
CA ALA A 56 4.15 -11.23 7.99
C ALA A 56 4.18 -12.34 9.05
N TYR A 57 3.23 -12.29 9.98
CA TYR A 57 3.15 -13.23 11.10
C TYR A 57 1.69 -13.57 11.40
N PRO A 58 1.18 -14.71 10.90
CA PRO A 58 -0.21 -15.08 11.11
C PRO A 58 -0.49 -15.42 12.57
N VAL A 59 -1.73 -15.20 12.98
CA VAL A 59 -2.22 -15.46 14.34
C VAL A 59 -3.35 -16.51 14.31
N PRO A 60 -3.62 -17.23 15.42
CA PRO A 60 -4.61 -18.32 15.46
C PRO A 60 -6.01 -17.90 15.04
N GLU A 61 -6.36 -16.65 15.22
CA GLU A 61 -7.65 -16.06 14.82
C GLU A 61 -7.93 -16.13 13.33
N ILE A 62 -6.89 -16.47 12.52
CA ILE A 62 -7.05 -16.69 11.09
C ILE A 62 -8.00 -17.86 10.77
N GLY A 63 -8.21 -18.76 11.72
CA GLY A 63 -9.20 -19.82 11.65
C GLY A 63 -8.61 -21.23 11.59
N GLU A 64 -9.44 -22.19 11.19
CA GLU A 64 -9.13 -23.64 11.26
C GLU A 64 -7.86 -24.05 10.51
N LYS A 65 -7.44 -23.27 9.49
CA LYS A 65 -6.24 -23.54 8.70
C LYS A 65 -4.99 -22.82 9.23
N TYR A 66 -5.02 -22.33 10.45
CA TYR A 66 -3.92 -21.56 11.02
C TYR A 66 -2.56 -22.24 10.89
N GLU A 67 -2.44 -23.52 11.28
CA GLU A 67 -1.18 -24.25 11.26
C GLU A 67 -0.61 -24.36 9.84
N GLU A 68 -1.46 -24.71 8.87
CA GLU A 68 -1.08 -24.80 7.46
C GLU A 68 -0.60 -23.45 6.92
N ILE A 69 -1.34 -22.40 7.20
CA ILE A 69 -1.02 -21.03 6.78
C ILE A 69 0.25 -20.55 7.48
N PHE A 70 0.41 -20.83 8.76
CA PHE A 70 1.60 -20.46 9.52
C PHE A 70 2.86 -21.09 8.92
N ASP A 71 2.85 -22.39 8.66
CA ASP A 71 3.99 -23.09 8.08
C ASP A 71 4.36 -22.53 6.70
N GLU A 72 3.36 -22.24 5.85
CA GLU A 72 3.59 -21.60 4.55
C GLU A 72 4.19 -20.20 4.67
N ILE A 73 3.67 -19.38 5.56
CA ILE A 73 4.19 -18.01 5.78
C ILE A 73 5.62 -18.05 6.33
N ILE A 74 5.92 -18.93 7.28
CA ILE A 74 7.30 -19.08 7.78
C ILE A 74 8.25 -19.52 6.66
N ARG A 75 7.81 -20.41 5.78
CA ARG A 75 8.60 -20.84 4.62
C ARG A 75 8.87 -19.69 3.66
N ILE A 76 7.89 -18.85 3.39
CA ILE A 76 8.04 -17.65 2.55
C ILE A 76 8.93 -16.61 3.24
N ASN A 77 8.78 -16.42 4.55
CA ASN A 77 9.60 -15.48 5.32
C ASN A 77 11.10 -15.87 5.37
N THR A 78 11.42 -17.13 5.12
CA THR A 78 12.79 -17.66 5.13
C THR A 78 13.41 -17.81 3.74
N LEU A 79 12.84 -17.18 2.71
CA LEU A 79 13.44 -17.12 1.38
C LEU A 79 14.82 -16.45 1.41
N ASP A 80 15.70 -16.85 0.48
CA ASP A 80 17.03 -16.27 0.36
C ASP A 80 16.96 -14.80 -0.11
N ALA A 81 17.03 -13.88 0.85
CA ALA A 81 16.95 -12.46 0.61
C ALA A 81 18.00 -11.96 -0.40
N LYS A 82 19.22 -12.57 -0.44
CA LYS A 82 20.28 -12.18 -1.37
C LYS A 82 19.97 -12.56 -2.83
N VAL A 83 19.22 -13.63 -3.03
CA VAL A 83 18.75 -14.01 -4.36
C VAL A 83 17.67 -13.03 -4.83
N TYR A 84 16.70 -12.73 -3.95
CA TYR A 84 15.62 -11.80 -4.25
C TYR A 84 16.12 -10.37 -4.47
N GLU A 85 17.07 -9.90 -3.67
CA GLU A 85 17.72 -8.60 -3.84
C GLU A 85 18.24 -8.40 -5.28
N LYS A 86 18.88 -9.43 -5.85
CA LYS A 86 19.38 -9.38 -7.23
C LYS A 86 18.28 -9.39 -8.27
N VAL A 87 17.23 -10.20 -8.06
CA VAL A 87 16.08 -10.24 -8.95
C VAL A 87 15.35 -8.89 -8.93
N GLN A 88 15.11 -8.35 -7.75
CA GLN A 88 14.47 -7.06 -7.55
C GLN A 88 15.30 -5.93 -8.17
N GLN A 89 16.63 -5.97 -8.01
CA GLN A 89 17.51 -4.98 -8.64
C GLN A 89 17.41 -5.01 -10.16
N THR A 90 17.29 -6.18 -10.78
CA THR A 90 17.07 -6.29 -12.23
C THR A 90 15.75 -5.63 -12.67
N LEU A 91 14.71 -5.72 -11.84
CA LEU A 91 13.44 -5.01 -12.08
C LEU A 91 13.61 -3.50 -11.95
N ILE A 92 14.31 -3.06 -10.91
CA ILE A 92 14.61 -1.64 -10.68
C ILE A 92 15.39 -1.06 -11.86
N ASP A 93 16.46 -1.73 -12.30
CA ASP A 93 17.28 -1.28 -13.43
C ASP A 93 16.46 -1.11 -14.72
N ALA A 94 15.42 -1.92 -14.90
CA ALA A 94 14.50 -1.80 -16.02
C ALA A 94 13.48 -0.66 -15.82
N LEU A 95 12.94 -0.51 -14.61
CA LEU A 95 11.95 0.51 -14.28
C LEU A 95 12.56 1.92 -14.29
N ASP A 96 13.80 2.07 -13.86
CA ASP A 96 14.53 3.35 -13.87
C ASP A 96 14.76 3.90 -15.28
N GLN A 97 14.61 3.08 -16.34
CA GLN A 97 14.63 3.54 -17.73
C GLN A 97 13.28 4.12 -18.18
N GLY A 98 12.24 3.97 -17.38
CA GLY A 98 10.88 4.40 -17.70
C GLY A 98 10.61 5.84 -17.27
N GLU A 99 9.78 6.53 -18.03
CA GLU A 99 9.25 7.85 -17.65
C GLU A 99 7.91 7.73 -16.93
N TYR A 100 7.17 6.67 -17.21
CA TYR A 100 5.87 6.39 -16.60
C TYR A 100 5.59 4.89 -16.57
N VAL A 101 4.64 4.50 -15.74
CA VAL A 101 4.09 3.13 -15.69
C VAL A 101 2.64 3.18 -16.15
N HIS A 102 2.31 2.37 -17.16
CA HIS A 102 0.93 2.20 -17.62
C HIS A 102 0.35 0.92 -17.04
N ILE A 103 -0.69 1.07 -16.22
CA ILE A 103 -1.35 -0.05 -15.55
C ILE A 103 -2.66 -0.33 -16.27
N LEU A 104 -2.78 -1.51 -16.86
CA LEU A 104 -3.99 -1.99 -17.52
C LEU A 104 -4.61 -3.15 -16.75
N GLY A 105 -5.89 -3.02 -16.44
CA GLY A 105 -6.69 -4.08 -15.84
C GLY A 105 -6.90 -5.26 -16.79
N THR A 106 -7.08 -6.45 -16.22
CA THR A 106 -7.39 -7.68 -16.95
C THR A 106 -8.58 -8.40 -16.31
N ASN A 107 -9.16 -9.38 -17.02
CA ASN A 107 -10.26 -10.21 -16.48
C ASN A 107 -11.44 -9.41 -15.93
N GLY A 108 -11.84 -8.33 -16.62
CA GLY A 108 -12.95 -7.48 -16.21
C GLY A 108 -12.57 -6.34 -15.27
N ASN A 109 -11.33 -6.25 -14.81
CA ASN A 109 -10.84 -5.06 -14.14
C ASN A 109 -10.70 -3.92 -15.16
N ARG A 110 -11.20 -2.75 -14.81
CA ARG A 110 -11.29 -1.58 -15.70
C ARG A 110 -10.20 -0.54 -15.49
N THR A 111 -9.15 -0.90 -14.76
CA THR A 111 -8.01 0.01 -14.55
C THR A 111 -7.36 0.36 -15.89
N ASP A 112 -7.19 1.64 -16.11
CA ASP A 112 -6.41 2.22 -17.20
C ASP A 112 -5.76 3.49 -16.66
N LEU A 113 -4.57 3.34 -16.09
CA LEU A 113 -3.91 4.36 -15.30
C LEU A 113 -2.47 4.54 -15.72
N ASN A 114 -2.12 5.75 -16.13
CA ASN A 114 -0.74 6.19 -16.34
C ASN A 114 -0.23 6.87 -15.08
N VAL A 115 0.82 6.30 -14.51
CA VAL A 115 1.49 6.80 -13.30
C VAL A 115 2.82 7.43 -13.70
N GLN A 116 2.97 8.72 -13.48
CA GLN A 116 4.18 9.45 -13.81
C GLN A 116 5.29 9.15 -12.80
N LEU A 117 6.49 8.81 -13.28
CA LEU A 117 7.67 8.59 -12.46
C LEU A 117 8.50 9.88 -12.31
N HIS A 118 9.28 9.97 -11.25
CA HIS A 118 10.28 11.03 -11.11
C HIS A 118 11.37 10.85 -12.17
N PRO A 119 11.76 11.92 -12.87
CA PRO A 119 12.85 11.84 -13.84
C PRO A 119 14.18 11.60 -13.13
N LEU A 120 14.99 10.71 -13.69
CA LEU A 120 16.38 10.48 -13.29
C LEU A 120 17.31 11.22 -14.25
N ASN A 121 18.37 11.84 -13.72
CA ASN A 121 19.39 12.46 -14.54
C ASN A 121 20.36 11.42 -15.12
N ASP A 122 20.69 10.42 -14.34
CA ASP A 122 21.57 9.32 -14.72
C ASP A 122 21.05 7.99 -14.18
N PRO A 123 20.15 7.29 -14.92
CA PRO A 123 19.57 6.00 -14.47
C PRO A 123 20.58 4.90 -14.19
N ALA A 124 21.84 5.08 -14.64
CA ALA A 124 22.92 4.12 -14.33
C ALA A 124 23.52 4.32 -12.92
N LYS A 125 23.22 5.42 -12.26
CA LYS A 125 23.77 5.78 -10.95
C LYS A 125 22.72 6.18 -9.91
N GLU A 126 21.52 6.45 -10.36
CA GLU A 126 20.42 6.95 -9.56
C GLU A 126 19.25 5.98 -9.68
N THR A 127 18.47 5.84 -8.63
CA THR A 127 17.19 5.13 -8.63
C THR A 127 16.16 5.89 -7.83
N ILE A 128 14.91 5.74 -8.22
CA ILE A 128 13.74 6.21 -7.46
C ILE A 128 13.00 5.05 -6.80
N PHE A 129 13.47 3.83 -6.99
CA PHE A 129 12.85 2.62 -6.45
C PHE A 129 13.59 2.10 -5.23
N GLU A 130 12.84 1.67 -4.24
CA GLU A 130 13.33 0.94 -3.08
C GLU A 130 13.38 -0.56 -3.41
N ASN A 131 14.52 -1.17 -3.13
CA ASN A 131 14.68 -2.61 -3.18
C ASN A 131 14.34 -3.19 -1.81
N CYS A 132 13.10 -3.64 -1.62
CA CYS A 132 12.63 -4.15 -0.32
C CYS A 132 13.23 -5.52 -0.02
N VAL A 133 14.27 -5.50 0.78
CA VAL A 133 14.87 -6.69 1.36
C VAL A 133 14.48 -6.84 2.83
N ALA A 134 15.08 -7.77 3.54
CA ALA A 134 14.68 -8.13 4.90
C ALA A 134 14.86 -7.01 5.97
N ASP A 135 15.50 -5.91 5.62
CA ASP A 135 15.58 -4.70 6.44
C ASP A 135 14.33 -3.79 6.30
N VAL A 136 13.47 -4.04 5.33
CA VAL A 136 12.20 -3.34 5.12
C VAL A 136 11.01 -4.28 5.31
N ASN A 137 10.95 -5.38 4.53
CA ASN A 137 9.82 -6.31 4.53
C ASN A 137 10.28 -7.78 4.63
N ILE A 138 9.57 -8.56 5.41
CA ILE A 138 9.63 -10.02 5.44
C ILE A 138 8.20 -10.57 5.24
N PRO A 139 7.92 -11.31 4.16
CA PRO A 139 8.86 -11.81 3.13
C PRO A 139 9.38 -10.72 2.19
N VAL A 140 10.53 -10.99 1.59
CA VAL A 140 11.10 -10.19 0.50
C VAL A 140 10.32 -10.41 -0.81
N GLY A 141 10.51 -9.57 -1.81
CA GLY A 141 9.90 -9.75 -3.13
C GLY A 141 9.12 -8.53 -3.62
N GLU A 142 9.46 -7.35 -3.13
CA GLU A 142 8.82 -6.10 -3.48
C GLU A 142 9.84 -5.05 -3.94
N VAL A 143 9.46 -4.28 -4.94
CA VAL A 143 10.10 -3.01 -5.29
C VAL A 143 9.02 -1.94 -5.33
N PHE A 144 9.26 -0.77 -4.76
CA PHE A 144 8.27 0.30 -4.76
C PHE A 144 8.89 1.67 -4.98
N THR A 145 8.06 2.63 -5.35
CA THR A 145 8.40 4.04 -5.46
C THR A 145 7.21 4.92 -5.08
N SER A 146 7.49 6.18 -4.78
CA SER A 146 6.47 7.22 -4.69
C SER A 146 6.43 7.97 -6.02
N PRO A 147 5.32 7.92 -6.77
CA PRO A 147 5.21 8.56 -8.08
C PRO A 147 5.06 10.07 -7.97
N VAL A 148 5.17 10.75 -9.12
CA VAL A 148 4.85 12.16 -9.26
C VAL A 148 3.34 12.31 -9.45
N LEU A 149 2.74 13.28 -8.77
CA LEU A 149 1.31 13.59 -8.95
C LEU A 149 1.04 14.18 -10.34
N GLU A 150 1.80 15.21 -10.71
CA GLU A 150 1.65 15.87 -12.01
C GLU A 150 1.96 14.89 -13.14
N GLY A 151 1.03 14.76 -14.08
CA GLY A 151 1.14 13.81 -15.18
C GLY A 151 0.52 12.44 -14.90
N THR A 152 0.17 12.12 -13.66
CA THR A 152 -0.57 10.88 -13.32
C THR A 152 -2.04 11.04 -13.64
N ASN A 153 -2.56 10.23 -14.58
CA ASN A 153 -3.93 10.33 -15.07
C ASN A 153 -4.52 8.96 -15.40
N GLY A 154 -5.83 8.84 -15.27
CA GLY A 154 -6.56 7.65 -15.66
C GLY A 154 -7.50 7.13 -14.59
N VAL A 155 -7.92 5.89 -14.72
CA VAL A 155 -8.90 5.23 -13.84
C VAL A 155 -8.25 4.08 -13.11
N LEU A 156 -8.42 4.03 -11.80
CA LEU A 156 -8.16 2.87 -10.97
C LEU A 156 -9.49 2.18 -10.65
N HIS A 157 -9.61 0.90 -10.97
CA HIS A 157 -10.74 0.07 -10.61
C HIS A 157 -10.34 -1.03 -9.64
N VAL A 158 -11.04 -1.12 -8.51
CA VAL A 158 -10.84 -2.15 -7.49
C VAL A 158 -12.15 -2.90 -7.26
N SER A 159 -12.17 -4.20 -7.51
CA SER A 159 -13.38 -5.02 -7.39
C SER A 159 -13.92 -5.08 -5.96
N LYS A 160 -13.04 -5.16 -4.97
CA LYS A 160 -13.37 -5.12 -3.55
C LYS A 160 -12.17 -4.59 -2.75
N VAL A 161 -12.41 -3.64 -1.88
CA VAL A 161 -11.40 -3.08 -0.97
C VAL A 161 -12.05 -2.64 0.33
N TYR A 162 -11.28 -2.67 1.41
CA TYR A 162 -11.66 -2.11 2.70
C TYR A 162 -10.83 -0.86 2.96
N LEU A 163 -11.50 0.26 3.21
CA LEU A 163 -10.87 1.52 3.60
C LEU A 163 -11.53 2.00 4.88
N ASN A 164 -10.74 2.16 5.94
CA ASN A 164 -11.25 2.53 7.26
C ASN A 164 -12.41 1.63 7.72
N GLU A 165 -12.24 0.31 7.62
CA GLU A 165 -13.23 -0.72 7.97
C GLU A 165 -14.51 -0.72 7.11
N LEU A 166 -14.62 0.14 6.12
CA LEU A 166 -15.72 0.16 5.17
C LEU A 166 -15.39 -0.65 3.92
N GLN A 167 -16.28 -1.54 3.53
CA GLN A 167 -16.16 -2.30 2.29
C GLN A 167 -16.68 -1.48 1.11
N TYR A 168 -15.82 -1.34 0.08
CA TYR A 168 -16.20 -0.79 -1.21
C TYR A 168 -16.17 -1.90 -2.26
N ARG A 169 -17.17 -1.93 -3.13
CA ARG A 169 -17.27 -2.87 -4.26
C ARG A 169 -17.29 -2.11 -5.57
N ASP A 170 -16.56 -2.64 -6.55
CA ASP A 170 -16.41 -2.00 -7.86
C ASP A 170 -16.06 -0.52 -7.73
N LEU A 171 -15.12 -0.22 -6.84
CA LEU A 171 -14.66 1.14 -6.63
C LEU A 171 -13.90 1.61 -7.87
N GLU A 172 -14.35 2.68 -8.49
CA GLU A 172 -13.64 3.40 -9.53
C GLU A 172 -13.21 4.77 -9.02
N ILE A 173 -11.94 5.09 -9.22
CA ILE A 173 -11.36 6.38 -8.88
C ILE A 173 -10.71 6.94 -10.13
N THR A 174 -11.14 8.13 -10.55
CA THR A 174 -10.54 8.84 -11.68
C THR A 174 -9.52 9.85 -11.15
N PHE A 175 -8.30 9.76 -11.69
CA PHE A 175 -7.22 10.69 -11.40
C PHE A 175 -7.05 11.67 -12.56
N SER A 176 -6.90 12.94 -12.22
CA SER A 176 -6.52 13.99 -13.13
C SER A 176 -5.36 14.76 -12.54
N ASN A 177 -4.20 14.67 -13.20
CA ASN A 177 -2.96 15.28 -12.74
C ASN A 177 -2.59 14.91 -11.28
N GLY A 178 -2.78 13.61 -10.94
CA GLY A 178 -2.50 13.04 -9.63
C GLY A 178 -3.55 13.30 -8.55
N MET A 179 -4.58 14.08 -8.85
CA MET A 179 -5.66 14.38 -7.93
C MET A 179 -6.90 13.56 -8.26
N VAL A 180 -7.61 13.09 -7.24
CA VAL A 180 -8.90 12.44 -7.43
C VAL A 180 -9.90 13.47 -7.96
N SER A 181 -10.41 13.26 -9.17
CA SER A 181 -11.41 14.11 -9.81
C SER A 181 -12.82 13.54 -9.68
N GLU A 182 -12.96 12.23 -9.74
CA GLU A 182 -14.23 11.52 -9.62
C GLU A 182 -14.03 10.19 -8.90
N TYR A 183 -15.04 9.71 -8.22
CA TYR A 183 -15.08 8.36 -7.67
C TYR A 183 -16.51 7.83 -7.65
N ASN A 184 -16.65 6.51 -7.77
CA ASN A 184 -17.92 5.81 -7.71
C ASN A 184 -17.72 4.38 -7.22
N CYS A 185 -18.75 3.77 -6.62
CA CYS A 185 -18.74 2.36 -6.25
C CYS A 185 -20.15 1.77 -6.28
N ALA A 186 -20.25 0.45 -6.36
CA ALA A 186 -21.53 -0.25 -6.43
C ALA A 186 -22.38 -0.15 -5.14
N ASN A 187 -21.81 0.25 -4.02
CA ASN A 187 -22.48 0.36 -2.72
C ASN A 187 -22.36 1.75 -2.09
N PHE A 188 -22.33 2.77 -2.91
CA PHE A 188 -22.15 4.17 -2.46
C PHE A 188 -23.31 4.68 -1.57
N ASP A 189 -24.51 4.14 -1.74
CA ASP A 189 -25.73 4.58 -1.02
C ASP A 189 -25.96 3.84 0.31
N ARG A 190 -24.93 3.24 0.92
CA ARG A 190 -25.07 2.47 2.16
C ARG A 190 -24.31 3.06 3.31
#